data_471287d3b9df5061b4b44f6902c8fdee
#
_entry.id   471287d3b9df5061b4b44f6902c8fdee
#
_cell.length_a   1.000
_cell.length_b   1.000
_cell.length_c   1.000
_cell.angle_alpha   90.00
_cell.angle_beta   90.00
_cell.angle_gamma   90.00
#
_symmetry.space_group_name_H-M   'P 1'
#
loop_
_entity.id
_entity.type
_entity.pdbx_description
1 polymer ?
#
loop_
_entity_poly.entity_id
_entity_poly.type
_entity_poly.pdbx_seq_one_letter_code
_entity_poly.pdbx_strand_id
1 'polypeptide(L)'
;AALEKTAPAVRPKGLGGLTYAVVEREVGDWGRFANRRQVGSYTGLCGGVSASGRTTHLLPITKHGNVRLRTALIELAWRLVLWQRDCRLVKKWWPIFGNPKATKAAKKKAIVAIARQMAVDLWRWRTGRVQPATLGWVMVGAEA
;
A
#
# COMPACT_ATOMS: atom_id res chain seq x y z
N ALA A 1 13.74 17.87 -6.88
CA ALA A 1 14.94 17.65 -6.15
C ALA A 1 15.42 16.20 -6.25
N ALA A 2 16.33 15.77 -5.37
CA ALA A 2 16.94 14.45 -5.48
C ALA A 2 15.94 13.30 -5.40
N LEU A 3 14.91 13.42 -4.56
CA LEU A 3 13.89 12.38 -4.45
C LEU A 3 13.07 12.21 -5.72
N GLU A 4 12.77 13.31 -6.39
CA GLU A 4 12.05 13.24 -7.66
C GLU A 4 12.87 12.57 -8.74
N LYS A 5 14.17 12.82 -8.74
CA LYS A 5 15.05 12.21 -9.72
C LYS A 5 15.23 10.70 -9.52
N THR A 6 15.04 10.23 -8.28
CA THR A 6 15.18 8.80 -7.99
C THR A 6 13.87 8.05 -8.08
N ALA A 7 12.74 8.75 -8.19
CA ALA A 7 11.44 8.11 -8.33
C ALA A 7 11.28 7.53 -9.73
N PRO A 8 10.63 6.36 -9.87
CA PRO A 8 10.26 5.88 -11.19
C PRO A 8 9.36 6.91 -11.87
N ALA A 9 9.59 7.13 -13.16
CA ALA A 9 8.73 8.03 -13.92
C ALA A 9 7.30 7.51 -13.99
N VAL A 10 7.14 6.19 -14.09
CA VAL A 10 5.83 5.54 -14.20
C VAL A 10 5.34 5.13 -12.83
N ARG A 11 4.12 5.51 -12.50
CA ARG A 11 3.49 5.18 -11.22
C ARG A 11 1.97 5.24 -11.37
N PRO A 12 1.21 4.64 -10.44
CA PRO A 12 -0.26 4.76 -10.47
C PRO A 12 -0.69 6.22 -10.38
N LYS A 13 -1.69 6.58 -11.18
CA LYS A 13 -2.23 7.93 -11.22
C LYS A 13 -2.75 8.37 -9.86
N GLY A 14 -2.47 9.58 -9.49
CA GLY A 14 -2.92 10.18 -8.22
C GLY A 14 -1.97 9.94 -7.07
N LEU A 15 -1.02 9.03 -7.20
CA LEU A 15 0.03 8.86 -6.21
C LEU A 15 1.08 9.94 -6.43
N GLY A 16 1.22 10.84 -5.47
CA GLY A 16 2.13 11.97 -5.60
C GLY A 16 3.58 11.52 -5.79
N GLY A 17 4.29 12.20 -6.68
CA GLY A 17 5.66 11.84 -7.02
C GLY A 17 6.60 11.82 -5.83
N LEU A 18 6.49 12.81 -4.95
CA LEU A 18 7.35 12.87 -3.76
C LEU A 18 7.08 11.74 -2.77
N THR A 19 5.81 11.49 -2.48
CA THR A 19 5.45 10.42 -1.54
C THR A 19 5.78 9.06 -2.12
N TYR A 20 5.53 8.86 -3.41
CA TYR A 20 5.91 7.62 -4.06
C TYR A 20 7.42 7.42 -4.08
N ALA A 21 8.20 8.50 -4.27
CA ALA A 21 9.65 8.44 -4.18
C ALA A 21 10.13 7.99 -2.79
N VAL A 22 9.45 8.41 -1.74
CA VAL A 22 9.75 7.93 -0.38
C VAL A 22 9.57 6.42 -0.30
N VAL A 23 8.49 5.89 -0.86
CA VAL A 23 8.24 4.45 -0.88
C VAL A 23 9.39 3.71 -1.60
N GLU A 24 9.75 4.17 -2.79
CA GLU A 24 10.82 3.52 -3.56
C GLU A 24 12.16 3.59 -2.82
N ARG A 25 12.44 4.70 -2.20
CA ARG A 25 13.69 4.89 -1.46
C ARG A 25 13.76 4.01 -0.21
N GLU A 26 12.66 3.94 0.53
CA GLU A 26 12.65 3.17 1.79
C GLU A 26 12.63 1.67 1.52
N VAL A 27 12.05 1.23 0.42
CA VAL A 27 12.11 -0.17 0.02
C VAL A 27 13.47 -0.52 -0.55
N GLY A 28 14.04 0.35 -1.37
CA GLY A 28 15.31 0.11 -2.05
C GLY A 28 15.16 -0.85 -3.21
N ASP A 29 15.23 -2.13 -2.95
CA ASP A 29 15.08 -3.17 -3.96
C ASP A 29 13.86 -4.03 -3.62
N TRP A 30 12.83 -3.97 -4.46
CA TRP A 30 11.63 -4.78 -4.28
C TRP A 30 11.92 -6.29 -4.38
N GLY A 31 12.95 -6.65 -5.12
CA GLY A 31 13.34 -8.06 -5.30
C GLY A 31 13.88 -8.73 -4.05
N ARG A 32 14.20 -7.97 -3.01
CA ARG A 32 14.71 -8.55 -1.75
C ARG A 32 13.66 -9.31 -0.96
N PHE A 33 12.37 -9.11 -1.27
CA PHE A 33 11.30 -9.82 -0.59
C PHE A 33 10.98 -11.11 -1.33
N ALA A 34 10.95 -12.22 -0.62
CA ALA A 34 10.66 -13.53 -1.18
C ALA A 34 9.16 -13.76 -1.36
N ASN A 35 8.33 -13.13 -0.53
CA ASN A 35 6.89 -13.34 -0.55
C ASN A 35 6.17 -12.13 0.04
N ARG A 36 4.84 -12.15 -0.11
CA ARG A 36 4.00 -11.05 0.37
C ARG A 36 4.03 -10.85 1.88
N ARG A 37 4.29 -11.92 2.62
CA ARG A 37 4.38 -11.84 4.08
C ARG A 37 5.56 -10.97 4.49
N GLN A 38 6.69 -11.11 3.81
CA GLN A 38 7.86 -10.28 4.08
C GLN A 38 7.59 -8.82 3.77
N VAL A 39 6.87 -8.54 2.70
CA VAL A 39 6.45 -7.16 2.37
C VAL A 39 5.61 -6.57 3.50
N GLY A 40 4.61 -7.32 3.95
CA GLY A 40 3.74 -6.87 5.02
C GLY A 40 4.50 -6.61 6.33
N SER A 41 5.40 -7.51 6.69
CA SER A 41 6.22 -7.35 7.91
C SER A 41 7.12 -6.13 7.83
N TYR A 42 7.71 -5.88 6.68
CA TYR A 42 8.62 -4.75 6.51
C TYR A 42 7.89 -3.41 6.67
N THR A 43 6.66 -3.34 6.17
CA THR A 43 5.85 -2.12 6.28
C THR A 43 5.32 -1.89 7.69
N GLY A 44 5.21 -2.93 8.49
CA GLY A 44 4.60 -2.86 9.80
C GLY A 44 3.09 -2.66 9.75
N LEU A 45 2.47 -2.88 8.59
CA LEU A 45 1.03 -2.68 8.41
C LEU A 45 0.21 -3.94 8.71
N CYS A 46 0.83 -5.11 8.74
CA CYS A 46 0.13 -6.29 9.21
C CYS A 46 -0.02 -6.24 10.71
N GLY A 47 -1.20 -6.59 11.19
CA GLY A 47 -1.41 -6.77 12.61
C GLY A 47 -0.55 -7.92 13.10
N GLY A 48 -0.01 -7.78 14.31
CA GLY A 48 0.66 -8.87 14.96
C GLY A 48 -0.38 -9.92 15.39
N VAL A 49 0.10 -11.13 15.64
CA VAL A 49 -0.71 -12.18 16.19
C VAL A 49 -0.09 -12.60 17.52
N SER A 50 -0.87 -12.50 18.60
CA SER A 50 -0.48 -13.03 19.88
C SER A 50 -1.02 -14.44 19.98
N ALA A 51 -0.14 -15.41 20.06
CA ALA A 51 -0.50 -16.80 20.27
C ALA A 51 0.01 -17.23 21.63
N SER A 52 -0.88 -17.30 22.60
CA SER A 52 -0.52 -17.80 23.91
C SER A 52 -1.42 -18.99 24.22
N GLY A 53 -0.88 -20.18 23.98
CA GLY A 53 -1.63 -21.41 24.27
C GLY A 53 -2.87 -21.55 23.40
N ARG A 54 -4.03 -21.30 23.98
CA ARG A 54 -5.31 -21.56 23.34
C ARG A 54 -5.88 -20.38 22.55
N THR A 55 -5.32 -19.20 22.71
CA THR A 55 -5.93 -18.01 22.17
C THR A 55 -4.98 -17.31 21.22
N THR A 56 -5.49 -17.03 20.05
CA THR A 56 -4.76 -16.22 19.07
C THR A 56 -5.52 -14.92 18.89
N HIS A 57 -4.86 -13.83 19.13
CA HIS A 57 -5.46 -12.51 19.00
C HIS A 57 -4.75 -11.74 17.91
N LEU A 58 -5.53 -11.06 17.07
CA LEU A 58 -4.98 -10.07 16.16
C LEU A 58 -4.62 -8.84 16.98
N LEU A 59 -3.36 -8.52 17.00
CA LEU A 59 -2.89 -7.33 17.66
C LEU A 59 -3.07 -6.11 16.75
N PRO A 60 -3.08 -4.90 17.33
CA PRO A 60 -3.00 -3.68 16.52
C PRO A 60 -1.76 -3.69 15.64
N ILE A 61 -1.71 -2.77 14.66
CA ILE A 61 -0.54 -2.61 13.81
C ILE A 61 0.70 -2.55 14.69
N THR A 62 1.67 -3.42 14.41
CA THR A 62 2.92 -3.38 15.14
C THR A 62 3.67 -2.12 14.74
N LYS A 63 4.35 -1.50 15.69
CA LYS A 63 5.22 -0.36 15.38
C LYS A 63 6.60 -0.80 14.92
N HIS A 64 6.78 -2.12 14.74
CA HIS A 64 7.96 -2.66 14.10
C HIS A 64 7.88 -2.41 12.60
N GLY A 65 8.99 -2.41 11.95
CA GLY A 65 9.06 -2.13 10.54
C GLY A 65 9.41 -0.67 10.28
N ASN A 66 9.29 -0.26 9.03
CA ASN A 66 9.76 1.05 8.59
C ASN A 66 8.65 2.09 8.75
N VAL A 67 8.80 2.97 9.72
CA VAL A 67 7.80 4.01 10.04
C VAL A 67 7.59 4.96 8.87
N ARG A 68 8.66 5.35 8.18
CA ARG A 68 8.56 6.27 7.04
C ARG A 68 7.81 5.64 5.89
N LEU A 69 8.10 4.39 5.60
CA LEU A 69 7.41 3.64 4.57
C LEU A 69 5.93 3.48 4.92
N ARG A 70 5.62 3.12 6.16
CA ARG A 70 4.24 2.95 6.61
C ARG A 70 3.45 4.24 6.46
N THR A 71 4.00 5.36 6.92
CA THR A 71 3.34 6.66 6.80
C THR A 71 3.08 7.03 5.35
N ALA A 72 4.07 6.84 4.49
CA ALA A 72 3.93 7.11 3.06
C ALA A 72 2.86 6.23 2.43
N LEU A 73 2.84 4.95 2.76
CA LEU A 73 1.85 4.02 2.21
C LEU A 73 0.43 4.35 2.64
N ILE A 74 0.24 4.78 3.88
CA ILE A 74 -1.08 5.20 4.35
C ILE A 74 -1.54 6.45 3.59
N GLU A 75 -0.67 7.42 3.41
CA GLU A 75 -0.99 8.60 2.60
C GLU A 75 -1.35 8.21 1.16
N LEU A 76 -0.57 7.34 0.56
CA LEU A 76 -0.86 6.89 -0.80
C LEU A 76 -2.15 6.08 -0.87
N ALA A 77 -2.51 5.34 0.19
CA ALA A 77 -3.77 4.60 0.22
C ALA A 77 -4.97 5.53 0.16
N TRP A 78 -4.96 6.66 0.88
CA TRP A 78 -6.01 7.66 0.78
C TRP A 78 -6.10 8.22 -0.63
N ARG A 79 -4.96 8.49 -1.26
CA ARG A 79 -4.92 8.99 -2.63
C ARG A 79 -5.42 7.93 -3.62
N LEU A 80 -5.10 6.66 -3.39
CA LEU A 80 -5.58 5.57 -4.23
C LEU A 80 -7.11 5.53 -4.23
N VAL A 81 -7.72 5.61 -3.07
CA VAL A 81 -9.19 5.63 -2.95
C VAL A 81 -9.77 6.82 -3.71
N LEU A 82 -9.10 7.97 -3.64
CA LEU A 82 -9.59 9.19 -4.29
C LEU A 82 -9.44 9.16 -5.81
N TRP A 83 -8.32 8.63 -6.32
CA TRP A 83 -7.96 8.76 -7.72
C TRP A 83 -8.11 7.47 -8.55
N GLN A 84 -8.16 6.31 -7.91
CA GLN A 84 -8.18 5.01 -8.58
C GLN A 84 -9.43 4.22 -8.21
N ARG A 85 -10.59 4.83 -8.33
CA ARG A 85 -11.86 4.22 -7.91
C ARG A 85 -12.19 2.92 -8.63
N ASP A 86 -11.70 2.78 -9.85
CA ASP A 86 -11.97 1.59 -10.66
C ASP A 86 -10.96 0.47 -10.44
N CYS A 87 -9.93 0.70 -9.65
CA CYS A 87 -8.98 -0.35 -9.38
C CYS A 87 -9.60 -1.42 -8.48
N ARG A 88 -9.10 -2.65 -8.64
CA ARG A 88 -9.63 -3.82 -7.96
C ARG A 88 -9.67 -3.66 -6.45
N LEU A 89 -8.63 -3.09 -5.88
CA LEU A 89 -8.50 -2.92 -4.44
C LEU A 89 -9.52 -1.93 -3.88
N VAL A 90 -9.72 -0.79 -4.55
CA VAL A 90 -10.68 0.21 -4.11
C VAL A 90 -12.11 -0.31 -4.25
N LYS A 91 -12.40 -1.03 -5.34
CA LYS A 91 -13.72 -1.66 -5.51
C LYS A 91 -14.04 -2.63 -4.37
N LYS A 92 -13.05 -3.40 -3.95
CA LYS A 92 -13.20 -4.35 -2.85
C LYS A 92 -13.64 -3.66 -1.55
N TRP A 93 -13.09 -2.48 -1.28
CA TRP A 93 -13.35 -1.74 -0.04
C TRP A 93 -14.41 -0.66 -0.17
N TRP A 94 -15.00 -0.50 -1.36
CA TRP A 94 -16.00 0.52 -1.61
C TRP A 94 -17.23 0.42 -0.71
N PRO A 95 -17.70 -0.77 -0.28
CA PRO A 95 -18.81 -0.85 0.67
C PRO A 95 -18.59 -0.05 1.96
N ILE A 96 -17.34 0.24 2.32
CA ILE A 96 -17.04 1.10 3.47
C ILE A 96 -16.92 2.55 3.04
N PHE A 97 -16.10 2.84 2.03
CA PHE A 97 -15.86 4.23 1.62
C PHE A 97 -17.05 4.89 0.96
N GLY A 98 -17.84 4.13 0.22
CA GLY A 98 -19.04 4.62 -0.42
C GLY A 98 -20.25 4.70 0.49
N ASN A 99 -20.15 4.22 1.72
CA ASN A 99 -21.25 4.21 2.67
C ASN A 99 -21.20 5.46 3.56
N PRO A 100 -22.16 6.39 3.43
CA PRO A 100 -22.17 7.59 4.27
C PRO A 100 -22.38 7.31 5.75
N LYS A 101 -22.88 6.13 6.09
CA LYS A 101 -23.09 5.71 7.48
C LYS A 101 -21.85 5.07 8.11
N ALA A 102 -20.80 4.79 7.33
CA ALA A 102 -19.60 4.19 7.87
C ALA A 102 -18.89 5.17 8.81
N THR A 103 -18.42 4.66 9.93
CA THR A 103 -17.73 5.47 10.93
C THR A 103 -16.32 5.83 10.46
N LYS A 104 -15.75 6.87 11.05
CA LYS A 104 -14.35 7.23 10.80
C LYS A 104 -13.41 6.09 11.18
N ALA A 105 -13.71 5.38 12.27
CA ALA A 105 -12.90 4.25 12.71
C ALA A 105 -12.91 3.12 11.67
N ALA A 106 -14.07 2.81 11.09
CA ALA A 106 -14.17 1.80 10.05
C ALA A 106 -13.37 2.20 8.81
N LYS A 107 -13.44 3.46 8.40
CA LYS A 107 -12.68 3.96 7.26
C LYS A 107 -11.18 3.92 7.49
N LYS A 108 -10.72 4.26 8.70
CA LYS A 108 -9.30 4.18 9.05
C LYS A 108 -8.78 2.75 9.01
N LYS A 109 -9.57 1.79 9.52
CA LYS A 109 -9.19 0.37 9.44
C LYS A 109 -9.10 -0.09 7.99
N ALA A 110 -10.05 0.32 7.18
CA ALA A 110 -10.04 -0.02 5.75
C ALA A 110 -8.82 0.57 5.04
N ILE A 111 -8.45 1.81 5.35
CA ILE A 111 -7.26 2.43 4.77
C ILE A 111 -5.99 1.65 5.12
N VAL A 112 -5.86 1.20 6.35
CA VAL A 112 -4.71 0.38 6.74
C VAL A 112 -4.66 -0.91 5.94
N ALA A 113 -5.80 -1.58 5.77
CA ALA A 113 -5.88 -2.79 4.95
C ALA A 113 -5.53 -2.51 3.49
N ILE A 114 -6.02 -1.39 2.95
CA ILE A 114 -5.68 -0.96 1.58
C ILE A 114 -4.18 -0.69 1.46
N ALA A 115 -3.59 0.01 2.42
CA ALA A 115 -2.17 0.32 2.39
C ALA A 115 -1.32 -0.96 2.37
N ARG A 116 -1.68 -1.93 3.18
CA ARG A 116 -0.98 -3.22 3.21
C ARG A 116 -1.11 -3.96 1.87
N GLN A 117 -2.31 -4.05 1.34
CA GLN A 117 -2.52 -4.74 0.06
C GLN A 117 -1.90 -3.97 -1.10
N MET A 118 -1.93 -2.65 -1.05
CA MET A 118 -1.27 -1.82 -2.06
C MET A 118 0.24 -2.06 -2.06
N ALA A 119 0.86 -2.20 -0.90
CA ALA A 119 2.28 -2.52 -0.81
C ALA A 119 2.59 -3.86 -1.48
N VAL A 120 1.74 -4.88 -1.26
CA VAL A 120 1.89 -6.17 -1.91
C VAL A 120 1.69 -6.04 -3.42
N ASP A 121 0.71 -5.27 -3.86
CA ASP A 121 0.45 -5.06 -5.29
C ASP A 121 1.59 -4.29 -5.95
N LEU A 122 2.16 -3.29 -5.28
CA LEU A 122 3.35 -2.59 -5.75
C LEU A 122 4.52 -3.56 -5.90
N TRP A 123 4.73 -4.42 -4.91
CA TRP A 123 5.76 -5.44 -4.97
C TRP A 123 5.57 -6.38 -6.15
N ARG A 124 4.35 -6.85 -6.36
CA ARG A 124 4.05 -7.72 -7.50
C ARG A 124 4.32 -7.03 -8.83
N TRP A 125 3.90 -5.79 -8.94
CA TRP A 125 4.13 -5.01 -10.17
C TRP A 125 5.61 -4.73 -10.38
N ARG A 126 6.28 -4.23 -9.35
CA ARG A 126 7.69 -3.86 -9.45
C ARG A 126 8.61 -5.05 -9.69
N THR A 127 8.20 -6.25 -9.34
CA THR A 127 8.95 -7.48 -9.58
C THR A 127 8.47 -8.25 -10.82
N GLY A 128 7.56 -7.66 -11.59
CA GLY A 128 7.10 -8.26 -12.84
C GLY A 128 6.08 -9.39 -12.68
N ARG A 129 5.51 -9.57 -11.48
CA ARG A 129 4.56 -10.64 -11.23
C ARG A 129 3.15 -10.34 -11.70
N VAL A 130 2.81 -9.06 -11.86
CA VAL A 130 1.48 -8.64 -12.30
C VAL A 130 1.61 -7.38 -13.13
N GLN A 131 0.70 -7.20 -14.06
CA GLN A 131 0.61 -5.99 -14.86
C GLN A 131 -0.34 -4.99 -14.18
N PRO A 132 -0.09 -3.68 -14.33
CA PRO A 132 -0.98 -2.67 -13.75
C PRO A 132 -2.42 -2.82 -14.22
N ALA A 133 -2.64 -3.19 -15.46
CA ALA A 133 -3.98 -3.38 -16.00
C ALA A 133 -4.75 -4.47 -15.26
N THR A 134 -4.07 -5.52 -14.83
CA THR A 134 -4.69 -6.59 -14.04
C THR A 134 -5.20 -6.08 -12.71
N LEU A 135 -4.49 -5.12 -12.11
CA LEU A 135 -4.90 -4.49 -10.86
C LEU A 135 -5.95 -3.41 -11.08
N GLY A 136 -6.20 -3.03 -12.32
CA GLY A 136 -7.10 -1.95 -12.65
C GLY A 136 -6.50 -0.56 -12.42
N TRP A 137 -5.19 -0.47 -12.35
CA TRP A 137 -4.51 0.82 -12.16
C TRP A 137 -4.37 1.56 -13.48
N VAL A 138 -4.67 2.86 -13.43
CA VAL A 138 -4.31 3.80 -14.49
C VAL A 138 -2.93 4.33 -14.13
N MET A 139 -2.01 4.24 -15.06
CA MET A 139 -0.62 4.65 -14.83
C MET A 139 -0.36 6.03 -15.42
N VAL A 140 0.52 6.77 -14.79
CA VAL A 140 1.02 8.05 -15.29
C VAL A 140 2.54 8.06 -15.19
N GLY A 141 3.17 8.99 -15.89
CA GLY A 141 4.59 9.15 -15.91
C GLY A 141 5.11 9.13 -17.33
N ALA A 142 6.39 9.46 -17.48
CA ALA A 142 6.99 9.51 -18.80
C ALA A 142 7.14 8.10 -19.35
N GLU A 143 6.65 7.90 -20.54
CA GLU A 143 7.02 6.74 -21.33
C GLU A 143 8.41 6.96 -21.86
N ALA A 144 9.29 6.11 -21.47
CA ALA A 144 10.64 6.21 -21.99
C ALA A 144 10.68 5.85 -23.45
#